data_71c918ecd41fb15cd71432d0cf8b3789
#
_entry.id   71c918ecd41fb15cd71432d0cf8b3789
#
_cell.length_a   1.000
_cell.length_b   1.000
_cell.length_c   1.000
_cell.angle_alpha   90.00
_cell.angle_beta   90.00
_cell.angle_gamma   90.00
#
_symmetry.space_group_name_H-M   'P 1'
#
loop_
_entity.id
_entity.type
_entity.pdbx_description
1 polymer ?
#
loop_
_entity_poly.entity_id
_entity_poly.type
_entity_poly.pdbx_seq_one_letter_code
_entity_poly.pdbx_strand_id
1 'polypeptide(L)'
;MIRKKHLIERSDRPVIMAGTLTLGLLIFLFTFTTVIAQDAAEIIERMEEVMRGESSYAEMTMKIERPRYEREVSMRAWAKGEDYSLILVTAPARDQGTTFLKRGNEIWNYIPNVDRTIKMPPSMMSQSWMGSDFTNDDLVRESSTVDDYEHRILREEEYNGRDAWVLELIPKPETPIVWGKVLVWVAKDGYLQLRVENYDQRDELANTIEFDQIRNVGDREIPTRMTLTPADKPGQRTILTYQNLDFDIDVDESFFTQANMRRIR
;
A
#
# COMPACT_ATOMS: atom_id res chain seq x y z
N MET A 1 50.47 6.25 -107.59
CA MET A 1 49.47 6.87 -108.37
C MET A 1 48.06 6.62 -107.79
N ILE A 2 47.50 7.55 -107.16
CA ILE A 2 46.17 8.08 -107.07
C ILE A 2 44.99 7.11 -106.89
N ARG A 3 44.28 7.19 -105.80
CA ARG A 3 42.93 7.81 -105.69
C ARG A 3 42.34 7.67 -104.26
N LYS A 4 42.03 8.85 -103.76
CA LYS A 4 41.15 8.99 -102.54
C LYS A 4 39.74 8.53 -102.87
N LYS A 5 39.10 7.84 -101.89
CA LYS A 5 37.66 7.76 -101.86
C LYS A 5 37.21 8.16 -100.40
N HIS A 6 36.42 9.23 -100.42
CA HIS A 6 35.65 9.69 -99.26
C HIS A 6 34.65 8.64 -98.82
N LEU A 7 34.64 8.31 -97.59
CA LEU A 7 33.51 7.62 -96.94
C LEU A 7 32.85 8.58 -95.98
N ILE A 8 31.57 8.74 -96.17
CA ILE A 8 30.67 9.56 -95.35
C ILE A 8 30.41 8.84 -94.05
N GLU A 9 30.75 9.52 -92.97
CA GLU A 9 30.52 9.02 -91.57
C GLU A 9 29.05 9.33 -91.20
N ARG A 10 28.25 8.27 -91.00
CA ARG A 10 26.89 8.36 -90.41
C ARG A 10 27.05 8.39 -88.95
N SER A 11 26.68 9.50 -88.28
CA SER A 11 26.57 9.66 -86.86
C SER A 11 25.26 9.01 -86.37
N ASP A 12 25.36 7.84 -85.82
CA ASP A 12 24.25 7.23 -85.00
C ASP A 12 24.38 7.71 -83.55
N ARG A 13 23.48 8.58 -83.13
CA ARG A 13 23.35 9.00 -81.75
C ARG A 13 22.42 8.01 -81.07
N PRO A 14 22.84 7.37 -79.91
CA PRO A 14 21.92 6.59 -79.13
C PRO A 14 20.99 7.48 -78.30
N VAL A 15 19.69 7.23 -78.45
CA VAL A 15 18.65 7.84 -77.62
C VAL A 15 18.75 7.20 -76.22
N ILE A 16 19.18 7.99 -75.23
CA ILE A 16 19.15 7.59 -73.83
C ILE A 16 17.74 7.83 -73.33
N MET A 17 16.98 6.73 -73.14
CA MET A 17 15.72 6.75 -72.36
C MET A 17 16.07 6.89 -70.89
N ALA A 18 15.85 8.05 -70.31
CA ALA A 18 15.92 8.29 -68.91
C ALA A 18 14.69 7.66 -68.19
N GLY A 19 14.84 6.46 -67.64
CA GLY A 19 13.86 5.85 -66.74
C GLY A 19 14.00 6.49 -65.36
N THR A 20 13.03 7.32 -64.97
CA THR A 20 12.90 7.87 -63.63
C THR A 20 12.44 6.75 -62.70
N LEU A 21 13.39 6.19 -61.93
CA LEU A 21 13.12 5.26 -60.82
C LEU A 21 12.66 6.10 -59.63
N THR A 22 11.33 6.22 -59.39
CA THR A 22 10.77 6.80 -58.20
C THR A 22 10.92 5.79 -57.05
N LEU A 23 11.97 5.96 -56.28
CA LEU A 23 12.20 5.21 -55.01
C LEU A 23 11.22 5.75 -53.96
N GLY A 24 10.08 5.06 -53.80
CA GLY A 24 9.11 5.36 -52.76
C GLY A 24 9.71 4.99 -51.38
N LEU A 25 10.17 6.00 -50.67
CA LEU A 25 10.61 5.87 -49.26
C LEU A 25 9.37 5.68 -48.36
N LEU A 26 9.04 4.42 -48.04
CA LEU A 26 8.01 4.08 -47.07
C LEU A 26 8.58 4.41 -45.69
N ILE A 27 8.28 5.62 -45.18
CA ILE A 27 8.59 5.99 -43.78
C ILE A 27 7.59 5.25 -42.87
N PHE A 28 8.04 4.15 -42.31
CA PHE A 28 7.33 3.46 -41.23
C PHE A 28 7.46 4.31 -39.97
N LEU A 29 6.45 5.16 -39.68
CA LEU A 29 6.36 5.84 -38.39
C LEU A 29 6.12 4.77 -37.29
N PHE A 30 7.20 4.34 -36.66
CA PHE A 30 7.12 3.67 -35.38
C PHE A 30 6.63 4.71 -34.35
N THR A 31 5.34 4.72 -34.06
CA THR A 31 4.83 5.39 -32.87
C THR A 31 5.32 4.61 -31.68
N PHE A 32 6.42 5.05 -31.06
CA PHE A 32 6.78 4.62 -29.70
C PHE A 32 5.68 5.14 -28.76
N THR A 33 4.70 4.30 -28.43
CA THR A 33 3.90 4.51 -27.24
C THR A 33 4.87 4.34 -26.07
N THR A 34 5.28 5.45 -25.46
CA THR A 34 5.92 5.42 -24.15
C THR A 34 4.87 4.88 -23.18
N VAL A 35 4.96 3.60 -22.88
CA VAL A 35 4.31 3.06 -21.68
C VAL A 35 5.01 3.76 -20.53
N ILE A 36 4.35 4.72 -19.90
CA ILE A 36 4.81 5.30 -18.64
C ILE A 36 4.73 4.13 -17.67
N ALA A 37 5.88 3.57 -17.31
CA ALA A 37 5.96 2.59 -16.23
C ALA A 37 5.49 3.32 -14.97
N GLN A 38 4.43 2.79 -14.35
CA GLN A 38 3.89 3.38 -13.13
C GLN A 38 4.95 3.26 -12.04
N ASP A 39 5.19 4.35 -11.30
CA ASP A 39 6.16 4.36 -10.21
C ASP A 39 5.63 3.51 -9.03
N ALA A 40 6.48 2.73 -8.42
CA ALA A 40 6.15 1.92 -7.26
C ALA A 40 5.64 2.78 -6.09
N ALA A 41 6.21 3.96 -5.89
CA ALA A 41 5.78 4.91 -4.86
C ALA A 41 4.36 5.43 -5.16
N GLU A 42 4.03 5.77 -6.41
CA GLU A 42 2.68 6.20 -6.79
C GLU A 42 1.63 5.10 -6.53
N ILE A 43 1.97 3.82 -6.77
CA ILE A 43 1.04 2.71 -6.49
C ILE A 43 0.75 2.63 -4.98
N ILE A 44 1.79 2.75 -4.15
CA ILE A 44 1.64 2.71 -2.68
C ILE A 44 0.85 3.92 -2.19
N GLU A 45 1.14 5.13 -2.66
CA GLU A 45 0.41 6.35 -2.32
C GLU A 45 -1.09 6.20 -2.61
N ARG A 46 -1.44 5.73 -3.81
CA ARG A 46 -2.82 5.49 -4.20
C ARG A 46 -3.51 4.41 -3.37
N MET A 47 -2.80 3.34 -3.04
CA MET A 47 -3.30 2.29 -2.15
C MET A 47 -3.64 2.87 -0.76
N GLU A 48 -2.75 3.70 -0.20
CA GLU A 48 -2.99 4.35 1.09
C GLU A 48 -4.17 5.33 1.04
N GLU A 49 -4.26 6.16 -0.01
CA GLU A 49 -5.39 7.07 -0.22
C GLU A 49 -6.74 6.34 -0.24
N VAL A 50 -6.81 5.20 -0.94
CA VAL A 50 -8.03 4.38 -1.00
C VAL A 50 -8.42 3.86 0.38
N MET A 51 -7.46 3.41 1.18
CA MET A 51 -7.68 2.81 2.50
C MET A 51 -7.94 3.84 3.61
N ARG A 52 -7.42 5.05 3.49
CA ARG A 52 -7.45 6.04 4.57
C ARG A 52 -8.49 7.13 4.37
N GLY A 53 -8.61 7.72 3.15
CA GLY A 53 -9.35 8.96 2.92
C GLY A 53 -8.70 10.18 3.60
N GLU A 54 -9.37 11.33 3.57
CA GLU A 54 -8.91 12.53 4.31
C GLU A 54 -9.13 12.40 5.82
N SER A 55 -10.25 11.77 6.18
CA SER A 55 -10.61 11.45 7.57
C SER A 55 -11.49 10.22 7.59
N SER A 56 -11.53 9.50 8.71
CA SER A 56 -12.38 8.31 8.82
C SER A 56 -12.87 8.05 10.24
N TYR A 57 -14.01 7.36 10.31
CA TYR A 57 -14.52 6.72 11.51
C TYR A 57 -14.74 5.24 11.24
N ALA A 58 -14.34 4.40 12.17
CA ALA A 58 -14.53 2.96 12.06
C ALA A 58 -15.04 2.34 13.37
N GLU A 59 -15.94 1.36 13.24
CA GLU A 59 -16.24 0.39 14.28
C GLU A 59 -15.67 -0.95 13.87
N MET A 60 -14.84 -1.54 14.74
CA MET A 60 -14.07 -2.73 14.42
C MET A 60 -14.15 -3.76 15.54
N THR A 61 -14.03 -5.02 15.16
CA THR A 61 -13.83 -6.13 16.08
C THR A 61 -12.55 -6.87 15.72
N MET A 62 -11.70 -7.08 16.70
CA MET A 62 -10.49 -7.88 16.56
C MET A 62 -10.67 -9.20 17.32
N LYS A 63 -10.64 -10.30 16.55
CA LYS A 63 -10.68 -11.66 17.09
C LYS A 63 -9.26 -12.23 17.14
N ILE A 64 -8.80 -12.61 18.33
CA ILE A 64 -7.50 -13.20 18.57
C ILE A 64 -7.72 -14.71 18.78
N GLU A 65 -7.32 -15.53 17.82
CA GLU A 65 -7.43 -16.98 17.88
C GLU A 65 -6.10 -17.61 18.30
N ARG A 66 -6.18 -18.48 19.30
CA ARG A 66 -5.05 -19.22 19.87
C ARG A 66 -5.45 -20.69 20.03
N PRO A 67 -4.53 -21.65 20.03
CA PRO A 67 -4.86 -23.08 20.13
C PRO A 67 -5.73 -23.47 21.35
N ARG A 68 -5.76 -22.67 22.40
CA ARG A 68 -6.47 -22.97 23.65
C ARG A 68 -7.51 -21.95 24.07
N TYR A 69 -7.60 -20.81 23.40
CA TYR A 69 -8.57 -19.76 23.72
C TYR A 69 -8.80 -18.83 22.52
N GLU A 70 -9.93 -18.18 22.56
CA GLU A 70 -10.25 -17.05 21.70
C GLU A 70 -10.53 -15.82 22.57
N ARG A 71 -10.21 -14.66 22.05
CA ARG A 71 -10.51 -13.37 22.67
C ARG A 71 -10.97 -12.39 21.62
N GLU A 72 -11.97 -11.60 21.96
CA GLU A 72 -12.50 -10.56 21.12
C GLU A 72 -12.31 -9.19 21.77
N VAL A 73 -11.94 -8.19 20.97
CA VAL A 73 -11.80 -6.78 21.36
C VAL A 73 -12.58 -5.96 20.38
N SER A 74 -13.56 -5.21 20.86
CA SER A 74 -14.30 -4.25 20.04
C SER A 74 -13.76 -2.85 20.26
N MET A 75 -13.72 -2.03 19.19
CA MET A 75 -13.16 -0.70 19.24
C MET A 75 -13.84 0.25 18.28
N ARG A 76 -13.71 1.53 18.55
CA ARG A 76 -14.00 2.62 17.63
C ARG A 76 -12.72 3.39 17.34
N ALA A 77 -12.53 3.82 16.11
CA ALA A 77 -11.37 4.59 15.71
C ALA A 77 -11.78 5.83 14.91
N TRP A 78 -11.06 6.89 15.08
CA TRP A 78 -11.13 8.12 14.31
C TRP A 78 -9.74 8.41 13.79
N ALA A 79 -9.64 8.84 12.54
CA ALA A 79 -8.38 9.25 11.93
C ALA A 79 -8.57 10.53 11.11
N LYS A 80 -7.50 11.30 10.96
CA LYS A 80 -7.41 12.47 10.06
C LYS A 80 -6.01 12.56 9.50
N GLY A 81 -5.92 12.36 8.18
CA GLY A 81 -4.63 12.23 7.49
C GLY A 81 -3.76 11.15 8.14
N GLU A 82 -2.45 11.33 8.05
CA GLU A 82 -1.47 10.43 8.65
C GLU A 82 -1.11 10.78 10.10
N ASP A 83 -1.38 12.02 10.51
CA ASP A 83 -0.88 12.58 11.76
C ASP A 83 -1.78 12.32 12.96
N TYR A 84 -3.06 12.05 12.75
CA TYR A 84 -4.00 12.01 13.84
C TYR A 84 -4.81 10.71 13.85
N SER A 85 -4.74 9.96 14.94
CA SER A 85 -5.67 8.87 15.21
C SER A 85 -6.04 8.76 16.67
N LEU A 86 -7.25 8.33 16.95
CA LEU A 86 -7.75 8.01 18.28
C LEU A 86 -8.51 6.69 18.23
N ILE A 87 -8.05 5.69 18.97
CA ILE A 87 -8.70 4.40 19.11
C ILE A 87 -9.28 4.31 20.52
N LEU A 88 -10.57 3.93 20.64
CA LEU A 88 -11.25 3.65 21.90
C LEU A 88 -11.66 2.19 21.94
N VAL A 89 -11.17 1.45 22.92
CA VAL A 89 -11.63 0.09 23.21
C VAL A 89 -13.01 0.14 23.89
N THR A 90 -14.01 -0.52 23.30
CA THR A 90 -15.39 -0.55 23.76
C THR A 90 -15.76 -1.86 24.47
N ALA A 91 -15.07 -2.95 24.16
CA ALA A 91 -15.21 -4.26 24.80
C ALA A 91 -13.90 -5.05 24.72
N PRO A 92 -13.64 -6.02 25.60
CA PRO A 92 -14.47 -6.46 26.75
C PRO A 92 -14.42 -5.46 27.94
N ALA A 93 -15.29 -5.64 28.90
CA ALA A 93 -15.44 -4.73 30.06
C ALA A 93 -14.14 -4.45 30.82
N ARG A 94 -13.21 -5.43 30.90
CA ARG A 94 -11.92 -5.26 31.59
C ARG A 94 -10.99 -4.24 30.90
N ASP A 95 -11.13 -4.06 29.58
CA ASP A 95 -10.28 -3.20 28.74
C ASP A 95 -11.02 -1.95 28.27
N GLN A 96 -12.33 -1.89 28.53
CA GLN A 96 -13.21 -0.82 28.10
C GLN A 96 -12.73 0.55 28.57
N GLY A 97 -12.73 1.53 27.66
CA GLY A 97 -12.25 2.88 27.93
C GLY A 97 -10.75 3.05 27.78
N THR A 98 -10.00 1.99 27.50
CA THR A 98 -8.61 2.12 27.07
C THR A 98 -8.57 2.86 25.76
N THR A 99 -7.70 3.88 25.64
CA THR A 99 -7.55 4.65 24.43
C THR A 99 -6.10 4.76 23.99
N PHE A 100 -5.92 4.84 22.69
CA PHE A 100 -4.64 5.13 22.06
C PHE A 100 -4.80 6.41 21.23
N LEU A 101 -3.85 7.32 21.33
CA LEU A 101 -3.85 8.61 20.63
C LEU A 101 -2.54 8.75 19.88
N LYS A 102 -2.60 9.02 18.56
CA LYS A 102 -1.49 9.47 17.73
C LYS A 102 -1.65 10.95 17.40
N ARG A 103 -0.56 11.72 17.51
CA ARG A 103 -0.43 13.06 16.97
C ARG A 103 0.96 13.23 16.39
N GLY A 104 1.07 13.25 15.07
CA GLY A 104 2.35 13.18 14.39
C GLY A 104 3.12 11.94 14.86
N ASN A 105 4.35 12.13 15.30
CA ASN A 105 5.22 11.04 15.78
C ASN A 105 5.00 10.65 17.25
N GLU A 106 4.06 11.30 17.94
CA GLU A 106 3.82 11.05 19.36
C GLU A 106 2.61 10.17 19.58
N ILE A 107 2.78 9.13 20.42
CA ILE A 107 1.74 8.15 20.73
C ILE A 107 1.54 8.07 22.24
N TRP A 108 0.29 8.05 22.67
CA TRP A 108 -0.11 7.87 24.07
C TRP A 108 -1.10 6.73 24.21
N ASN A 109 -0.98 6.03 25.32
CA ASN A 109 -1.97 5.05 25.78
C ASN A 109 -2.56 5.53 27.11
N TYR A 110 -3.88 5.57 27.23
CA TYR A 110 -4.59 5.82 28.48
C TYR A 110 -5.24 4.53 28.98
N ILE A 111 -5.01 4.22 30.25
CA ILE A 111 -5.52 3.04 30.93
C ILE A 111 -6.49 3.51 32.03
N PRO A 112 -7.82 3.37 31.82
CA PRO A 112 -8.83 3.95 32.71
C PRO A 112 -8.82 3.35 34.14
N ASN A 113 -8.54 2.06 34.26
CA ASN A 113 -8.57 1.35 35.57
C ASN A 113 -7.55 1.89 36.58
N VAL A 114 -6.51 2.55 36.13
CA VAL A 114 -5.46 3.17 36.95
C VAL A 114 -5.33 4.68 36.70
N ASP A 115 -6.25 5.25 35.92
CA ASP A 115 -6.27 6.66 35.49
C ASP A 115 -4.89 7.16 35.01
N ARG A 116 -4.23 6.37 34.17
CA ARG A 116 -2.86 6.66 33.75
C ARG A 116 -2.75 6.84 32.26
N THR A 117 -2.15 7.96 31.85
CA THR A 117 -1.69 8.21 30.46
C THR A 117 -0.20 7.98 30.37
N ILE A 118 0.23 7.16 29.41
CA ILE A 118 1.64 6.81 29.17
C ILE A 118 1.98 7.25 27.74
N LYS A 119 3.04 8.05 27.58
CA LYS A 119 3.65 8.27 26.28
C LYS A 119 4.43 7.02 25.89
N MET A 120 4.14 6.46 24.74
CA MET A 120 4.75 5.22 24.26
C MET A 120 6.10 5.53 23.60
N PRO A 121 7.21 5.01 24.12
CA PRO A 121 8.51 5.18 23.47
C PRO A 121 8.64 4.30 22.22
N PRO A 122 9.57 4.61 21.29
CA PRO A 122 9.80 3.79 20.09
C PRO A 122 10.05 2.30 20.37
N SER A 123 10.69 1.98 21.49
CA SER A 123 10.94 0.58 21.90
C SER A 123 9.68 -0.25 22.21
N MET A 124 8.52 0.40 22.35
CA MET A 124 7.24 -0.31 22.50
C MET A 124 6.55 -0.58 21.17
N MET A 125 7.01 -0.03 20.06
CA MET A 125 6.34 -0.18 18.75
C MET A 125 6.32 -1.62 18.26
N SER A 126 7.37 -2.39 18.47
CA SER A 126 7.45 -3.82 18.12
C SER A 126 6.69 -4.75 19.07
N GLN A 127 6.12 -4.22 20.16
CA GLN A 127 5.37 -5.05 21.10
C GLN A 127 3.96 -5.33 20.56
N SER A 128 3.45 -6.51 20.94
CA SER A 128 2.09 -6.96 20.60
C SER A 128 1.03 -5.96 21.11
N TRP A 129 0.18 -5.48 20.22
CA TRP A 129 -0.95 -4.63 20.57
C TRP A 129 -2.04 -5.46 21.26
N MET A 130 -2.29 -5.18 22.54
CA MET A 130 -3.31 -5.84 23.36
C MET A 130 -3.29 -7.38 23.32
N GLY A 131 -2.12 -8.00 23.08
CA GLY A 131 -1.97 -9.45 23.02
C GLY A 131 -2.38 -10.10 21.69
N SER A 132 -2.60 -9.30 20.66
CA SER A 132 -2.82 -9.75 19.28
C SER A 132 -1.50 -10.11 18.59
N ASP A 133 -1.56 -10.53 17.35
CA ASP A 133 -0.38 -10.70 16.49
C ASP A 133 0.05 -9.41 15.79
N PHE A 134 -0.82 -8.38 15.79
CA PHE A 134 -0.45 -7.03 15.39
C PHE A 134 0.47 -6.38 16.42
N THR A 135 1.42 -5.59 15.96
CA THR A 135 2.27 -4.75 16.81
C THR A 135 1.59 -3.40 17.10
N ASN A 136 2.14 -2.64 18.06
CA ASN A 136 1.72 -1.26 18.26
C ASN A 136 2.03 -0.39 17.03
N ASP A 137 3.05 -0.75 16.27
CA ASP A 137 3.39 -0.08 15.02
C ASP A 137 2.30 -0.26 13.97
N ASP A 138 1.80 -1.48 13.80
CA ASP A 138 0.79 -1.80 12.81
C ASP A 138 -0.56 -1.10 13.06
N LEU A 139 -0.97 -0.91 14.31
CA LEU A 139 -2.32 -0.44 14.64
C LEU A 139 -2.38 0.97 15.24
N VAL A 140 -1.28 1.48 15.79
CA VAL A 140 -1.29 2.75 16.50
C VAL A 140 -0.40 3.78 15.83
N ARG A 141 0.81 3.40 15.42
CA ARG A 141 1.72 4.31 14.74
C ARG A 141 1.36 4.49 13.28
N GLU A 142 1.00 3.38 12.62
CA GLU A 142 0.76 3.35 11.16
C GLU A 142 1.86 4.11 10.43
N SER A 143 3.07 3.52 10.40
CA SER A 143 4.22 4.09 9.67
C SER A 143 3.82 4.38 8.23
N SER A 144 4.22 5.55 7.72
CA SER A 144 3.98 5.86 6.30
C SER A 144 4.74 4.88 5.43
N THR A 145 4.01 4.10 4.64
CA THR A 145 4.65 3.19 3.68
C THR A 145 5.23 3.95 2.49
N VAL A 146 4.83 5.19 2.26
CA VAL A 146 5.40 6.08 1.24
C VAL A 146 6.72 6.70 1.71
N ASP A 147 6.72 7.30 2.90
CA ASP A 147 7.84 8.11 3.37
C ASP A 147 8.97 7.29 3.98
N ASP A 148 8.63 6.21 4.68
CA ASP A 148 9.56 5.42 5.49
C ASP A 148 10.30 4.32 4.71
N TYR A 149 9.90 4.03 3.46
CA TYR A 149 10.45 2.94 2.65
C TYR A 149 10.98 3.41 1.30
N GLU A 150 11.89 2.61 0.73
CA GLU A 150 12.21 2.58 -0.69
C GLU A 150 11.33 1.54 -1.37
N HIS A 151 10.81 1.82 -2.57
CA HIS A 151 9.81 1.00 -3.25
C HIS A 151 10.34 0.43 -4.56
N ARG A 152 9.97 -0.82 -4.85
CA ARG A 152 10.27 -1.46 -6.13
C ARG A 152 9.14 -2.41 -6.54
N ILE A 153 8.70 -2.33 -7.81
CA ILE A 153 7.84 -3.37 -8.38
C ILE A 153 8.72 -4.60 -8.66
N LEU A 154 8.42 -5.73 -8.01
CA LEU A 154 9.12 -6.98 -8.23
C LEU A 154 8.56 -7.74 -9.43
N ARG A 155 7.25 -7.83 -9.54
CA ARG A 155 6.52 -8.57 -10.57
C ARG A 155 5.06 -8.20 -10.58
N GLU A 156 4.37 -8.72 -11.58
CA GLU A 156 2.92 -8.71 -11.68
C GLU A 156 2.42 -10.14 -11.65
N GLU A 157 1.31 -10.39 -10.98
CA GLU A 157 0.69 -11.70 -10.92
C GLU A 157 -0.81 -11.60 -10.66
N GLU A 158 -1.56 -12.67 -10.93
CA GLU A 158 -2.94 -12.78 -10.48
C GLU A 158 -2.98 -13.25 -9.02
N TYR A 159 -3.70 -12.52 -8.17
CA TYR A 159 -3.94 -12.88 -6.79
C TYR A 159 -5.44 -12.81 -6.44
N ASN A 160 -6.01 -13.94 -6.02
CA ASN A 160 -7.44 -14.06 -5.70
C ASN A 160 -8.38 -13.58 -6.83
N GLY A 161 -8.00 -13.82 -8.10
CA GLY A 161 -8.79 -13.46 -9.28
C GLY A 161 -8.67 -11.99 -9.70
N ARG A 162 -7.69 -11.24 -9.17
CA ARG A 162 -7.38 -9.86 -9.56
C ARG A 162 -5.95 -9.76 -10.04
N ASP A 163 -5.73 -9.04 -11.12
CA ASP A 163 -4.38 -8.65 -11.54
C ASP A 163 -3.76 -7.72 -10.49
N ALA A 164 -2.57 -8.04 -10.04
CA ALA A 164 -1.90 -7.30 -8.97
C ALA A 164 -0.43 -6.99 -9.30
N TRP A 165 0.05 -5.86 -8.79
CA TRP A 165 1.48 -5.62 -8.62
C TRP A 165 1.93 -6.22 -7.29
N VAL A 166 3.12 -6.84 -7.30
CA VAL A 166 3.84 -7.23 -6.09
C VAL A 166 4.99 -6.25 -5.90
N LEU A 167 4.88 -5.45 -4.85
CA LEU A 167 5.88 -4.44 -4.53
C LEU A 167 6.75 -4.89 -3.37
N GLU A 168 8.02 -4.53 -3.43
CA GLU A 168 8.97 -4.68 -2.33
C GLU A 168 9.23 -3.32 -1.71
N LEU A 169 9.14 -3.27 -0.39
CA LEU A 169 9.38 -2.11 0.42
C LEU A 169 10.56 -2.40 1.35
N ILE A 170 11.62 -1.62 1.24
CA ILE A 170 12.81 -1.70 2.09
C ILE A 170 12.84 -0.47 2.99
N PRO A 171 12.87 -0.62 4.33
CA PRO A 171 12.94 0.51 5.24
C PRO A 171 14.13 1.41 4.94
N LYS A 172 13.92 2.73 4.93
CA LYS A 172 15.01 3.69 4.80
C LYS A 172 15.90 3.65 6.06
N PRO A 173 17.20 3.95 5.93
CA PRO A 173 18.08 4.06 7.09
C PRO A 173 17.51 5.01 8.15
N GLU A 174 17.65 4.66 9.42
CA GLU A 174 17.23 5.45 10.58
C GLU A 174 15.72 5.54 10.83
N THR A 175 14.87 4.89 10.00
CA THR A 175 13.46 4.76 10.34
C THR A 175 13.28 3.72 11.46
N PRO A 176 12.43 3.98 12.46
CA PRO A 176 12.24 3.05 13.58
C PRO A 176 11.26 1.91 13.20
N ILE A 177 11.46 1.29 12.04
CA ILE A 177 10.64 0.19 11.51
C ILE A 177 11.19 -1.14 12.01
N VAL A 178 10.29 -2.05 12.36
CA VAL A 178 10.66 -3.36 12.94
C VAL A 178 11.00 -4.40 11.86
N TRP A 179 10.49 -4.22 10.65
CA TRP A 179 10.66 -5.16 9.55
C TRP A 179 11.96 -4.91 8.80
N GLY A 180 12.56 -5.96 8.25
CA GLY A 180 13.70 -5.87 7.34
C GLY A 180 13.27 -5.62 5.90
N LYS A 181 12.09 -6.17 5.54
CA LYS A 181 11.49 -6.04 4.22
C LYS A 181 9.99 -6.29 4.31
N VAL A 182 9.23 -5.64 3.46
CA VAL A 182 7.79 -5.88 3.31
C VAL A 182 7.48 -6.15 1.84
N LEU A 183 6.67 -7.16 1.54
CA LEU A 183 6.07 -7.37 0.24
C LEU A 183 4.58 -7.02 0.30
N VAL A 184 4.11 -6.25 -0.69
CA VAL A 184 2.72 -5.79 -0.76
C VAL A 184 2.12 -6.18 -2.10
N TRP A 185 0.96 -6.82 -2.09
CA TRP A 185 0.13 -7.10 -3.26
C TRP A 185 -0.94 -6.02 -3.39
N VAL A 186 -0.91 -5.28 -4.48
CA VAL A 186 -1.86 -4.21 -4.76
C VAL A 186 -2.60 -4.54 -6.04
N ALA A 187 -3.93 -4.62 -5.98
CA ALA A 187 -4.75 -4.84 -7.17
C ALA A 187 -4.59 -3.69 -8.16
N LYS A 188 -4.50 -4.01 -9.45
CA LYS A 188 -4.42 -3.01 -10.52
C LYS A 188 -5.73 -2.25 -10.71
N ASP A 189 -6.84 -2.91 -10.43
CA ASP A 189 -8.16 -2.32 -10.38
C ASP A 189 -8.44 -1.79 -8.97
N GLY A 190 -8.57 -0.48 -8.84
CA GLY A 190 -8.95 0.19 -7.59
C GLY A 190 -7.85 0.31 -6.52
N TYR A 191 -6.62 -0.09 -6.79
CA TYR A 191 -5.47 0.00 -5.86
C TYR A 191 -5.71 -0.64 -4.49
N LEU A 192 -6.50 -1.74 -4.45
CA LEU A 192 -6.82 -2.43 -3.21
C LEU A 192 -5.60 -3.19 -2.69
N GLN A 193 -5.32 -3.05 -1.41
CA GLN A 193 -4.37 -3.91 -0.72
C GLN A 193 -4.97 -5.31 -0.58
N LEU A 194 -4.28 -6.33 -1.11
CA LEU A 194 -4.75 -7.71 -1.11
C LEU A 194 -3.99 -8.59 -0.12
N ARG A 195 -2.69 -8.34 0.03
CA ARG A 195 -1.80 -9.13 0.88
C ARG A 195 -0.58 -8.31 1.28
N VAL A 196 -0.07 -8.58 2.49
CA VAL A 196 1.23 -8.11 2.97
C VAL A 196 2.00 -9.29 3.54
N GLU A 197 3.28 -9.37 3.26
CA GLU A 197 4.23 -10.27 3.89
C GLU A 197 5.33 -9.45 4.58
N ASN A 198 5.45 -9.60 5.89
CA ASN A 198 6.48 -8.95 6.66
C ASN A 198 7.65 -9.91 6.90
N TYR A 199 8.85 -9.48 6.58
CA TYR A 199 10.09 -10.24 6.78
C TYR A 199 10.93 -9.58 7.88
N ASP A 200 11.59 -10.39 8.68
CA ASP A 200 12.47 -9.88 9.73
C ASP A 200 13.84 -9.41 9.14
N GLN A 201 14.73 -8.95 10.01
CA GLN A 201 16.08 -8.48 9.63
C GLN A 201 17.00 -9.58 9.07
N ARG A 202 16.60 -10.86 9.18
CA ARG A 202 17.32 -12.03 8.64
C ARG A 202 16.73 -12.53 7.33
N ASP A 203 15.74 -11.78 6.78
CA ASP A 203 14.98 -12.15 5.59
C ASP A 203 14.11 -13.42 5.79
N GLU A 204 13.70 -13.70 7.05
CA GLU A 204 12.76 -14.77 7.36
C GLU A 204 11.34 -14.22 7.42
N LEU A 205 10.37 -14.92 6.83
CA LEU A 205 8.95 -14.53 6.87
C LEU A 205 8.47 -14.53 8.32
N ALA A 206 8.07 -13.37 8.83
CA ALA A 206 7.58 -13.19 10.18
C ALA A 206 6.06 -13.39 10.26
N ASN A 207 5.32 -12.79 9.34
CA ASN A 207 3.86 -12.96 9.24
C ASN A 207 3.33 -12.63 7.85
N THR A 208 2.09 -13.01 7.62
CA THR A 208 1.30 -12.65 6.44
C THR A 208 0.02 -11.98 6.91
N ILE A 209 -0.39 -10.90 6.22
CA ILE A 209 -1.68 -10.25 6.39
C ILE A 209 -2.46 -10.40 5.09
N GLU A 210 -3.63 -11.00 5.14
CA GLU A 210 -4.55 -11.13 4.01
C GLU A 210 -5.71 -10.17 4.17
N PHE A 211 -6.10 -9.51 3.08
CA PHE A 211 -7.17 -8.53 3.01
C PHE A 211 -8.29 -9.08 2.13
N ASP A 212 -9.46 -9.24 2.69
CA ASP A 212 -10.61 -9.81 1.99
C ASP A 212 -11.95 -9.18 2.40
N GLN A 213 -13.08 -9.79 2.03
CA GLN A 213 -14.43 -9.25 2.22
C GLN A 213 -14.56 -7.83 1.65
N ILE A 214 -14.17 -7.67 0.38
CA ILE A 214 -14.27 -6.39 -0.31
C ILE A 214 -15.73 -5.93 -0.36
N ARG A 215 -16.01 -4.70 0.07
CA ARG A 215 -17.33 -4.06 0.09
C ARG A 215 -17.24 -2.65 -0.45
N ASN A 216 -18.34 -2.17 -0.99
CA ASN A 216 -18.50 -0.75 -1.31
C ASN A 216 -18.74 0.05 -0.02
N VAL A 217 -17.89 1.04 0.22
CA VAL A 217 -17.99 2.00 1.32
C VAL A 217 -17.97 3.40 0.69
N GLY A 218 -19.13 4.06 0.65
CA GLY A 218 -19.27 5.27 -0.14
C GLY A 218 -19.05 5.00 -1.63
N ASP A 219 -18.09 5.66 -2.22
CA ASP A 219 -17.72 5.60 -3.65
C ASP A 219 -16.52 4.69 -3.94
N ARG A 220 -15.97 4.01 -2.95
CA ARG A 220 -14.76 3.17 -3.06
C ARG A 220 -14.99 1.72 -2.62
N GLU A 221 -14.31 0.79 -3.25
CA GLU A 221 -14.20 -0.59 -2.77
C GLU A 221 -13.15 -0.68 -1.67
N ILE A 222 -13.46 -1.38 -0.56
CA ILE A 222 -12.56 -1.52 0.58
C ILE A 222 -12.57 -2.97 1.07
N PRO A 223 -11.42 -3.60 1.31
CA PRO A 223 -11.35 -4.85 2.06
C PRO A 223 -11.73 -4.56 3.52
N THR A 224 -12.75 -5.26 4.00
CA THR A 224 -13.30 -5.03 5.35
C THR A 224 -12.85 -6.05 6.37
N ARG A 225 -12.00 -7.00 5.98
CA ARG A 225 -11.39 -7.96 6.89
C ARG A 225 -9.88 -8.08 6.61
N MET A 226 -9.08 -8.02 7.67
CA MET A 226 -7.66 -8.32 7.69
C MET A 226 -7.40 -9.54 8.55
N THR A 227 -6.64 -10.51 8.04
CA THR A 227 -6.26 -11.71 8.78
C THR A 227 -4.73 -11.79 8.86
N LEU A 228 -4.17 -11.55 10.04
CA LEU A 228 -2.74 -11.72 10.30
C LEU A 228 -2.46 -13.13 10.80
N THR A 229 -1.52 -13.81 10.14
CA THR A 229 -1.06 -15.15 10.49
C THR A 229 0.46 -15.13 10.70
N PRO A 230 0.96 -15.34 11.94
CA PRO A 230 2.39 -15.50 12.21
C PRO A 230 2.94 -16.76 11.54
N ALA A 231 4.14 -16.66 10.95
CA ALA A 231 4.76 -17.80 10.24
C ALA A 231 5.27 -18.89 11.21
N ASP A 232 5.70 -18.48 12.41
CA ASP A 232 6.32 -19.35 13.42
C ASP A 232 5.35 -19.89 14.47
N LYS A 233 4.04 -19.57 14.41
CA LYS A 233 3.03 -19.92 15.42
C LYS A 233 1.82 -20.65 14.83
N PRO A 234 1.94 -21.94 14.52
CA PRO A 234 0.84 -22.72 13.94
C PRO A 234 -0.43 -22.66 14.78
N GLY A 235 -1.59 -22.44 14.12
CA GLY A 235 -2.90 -22.34 14.76
C GLY A 235 -3.15 -21.04 15.53
N GLN A 236 -2.29 -20.03 15.35
CA GLN A 236 -2.53 -18.67 15.83
C GLN A 236 -2.86 -17.76 14.67
N ARG A 237 -3.78 -16.85 14.86
CA ARG A 237 -4.07 -15.73 13.96
C ARG A 237 -4.85 -14.64 14.68
N THR A 238 -4.80 -13.46 14.12
CA THR A 238 -5.62 -12.33 14.54
C THR A 238 -6.42 -11.82 13.35
N ILE A 239 -7.73 -11.66 13.52
CA ILE A 239 -8.66 -11.22 12.50
C ILE A 239 -9.23 -9.87 12.94
N LEU A 240 -9.02 -8.82 12.14
CA LEU A 240 -9.65 -7.52 12.32
C LEU A 240 -10.76 -7.37 11.27
N THR A 241 -11.96 -7.01 11.71
CA THR A 241 -13.12 -6.83 10.83
C THR A 241 -13.77 -5.48 11.08
N TYR A 242 -13.96 -4.70 10.01
CA TYR A 242 -14.75 -3.48 10.04
C TYR A 242 -16.25 -3.82 10.01
N GLN A 243 -17.01 -3.40 11.03
CA GLN A 243 -18.47 -3.46 11.06
C GLN A 243 -19.08 -2.24 10.41
N ASN A 244 -18.52 -1.05 10.71
CA ASN A 244 -18.84 0.21 10.09
C ASN A 244 -17.56 0.94 9.71
N LEU A 245 -17.59 1.66 8.59
CA LEU A 245 -16.48 2.48 8.12
C LEU A 245 -17.07 3.65 7.33
N ASP A 246 -16.81 4.86 7.79
CA ASP A 246 -17.22 6.10 7.16
C ASP A 246 -15.97 6.92 6.85
N PHE A 247 -15.87 7.41 5.61
CA PHE A 247 -14.80 8.29 5.17
C PHE A 247 -15.25 9.75 5.14
N ASP A 248 -14.25 10.63 5.10
CA ASP A 248 -14.41 12.09 4.92
C ASP A 248 -15.36 12.71 5.94
N ILE A 249 -15.29 12.19 7.19
CA ILE A 249 -16.08 12.66 8.31
C ILE A 249 -15.65 14.07 8.74
N ASP A 250 -16.58 14.86 9.27
CA ASP A 250 -16.27 16.17 9.85
C ASP A 250 -15.64 16.00 11.24
N VAL A 251 -14.31 15.91 11.28
CA VAL A 251 -13.52 15.83 12.51
C VAL A 251 -12.38 16.84 12.49
N ASP A 252 -12.28 17.66 13.54
CA ASP A 252 -11.24 18.67 13.70
C ASP A 252 -10.03 18.11 14.47
N GLU A 253 -8.83 18.64 14.21
CA GLU A 253 -7.61 18.25 14.92
C GLU A 253 -7.69 18.43 16.44
N SER A 254 -8.52 19.37 16.92
CA SER A 254 -8.79 19.57 18.35
C SER A 254 -9.50 18.38 19.01
N PHE A 255 -10.08 17.45 18.22
CA PHE A 255 -10.62 16.18 18.71
C PHE A 255 -9.51 15.28 19.25
N PHE A 256 -8.35 15.27 18.60
CA PHE A 256 -7.23 14.37 18.91
C PHE A 256 -6.36 14.91 20.04
N THR A 257 -6.85 14.91 21.26
CA THR A 257 -6.15 15.44 22.46
C THR A 257 -6.13 14.44 23.61
N GLN A 258 -5.12 14.55 24.48
CA GLN A 258 -5.07 13.74 25.70
C GLN A 258 -6.26 14.02 26.63
N ALA A 259 -6.86 15.20 26.59
CA ALA A 259 -8.07 15.50 27.33
C ALA A 259 -9.27 14.71 26.77
N ASN A 260 -9.38 14.61 25.44
CA ASN A 260 -10.46 13.87 24.80
C ASN A 260 -10.28 12.34 24.99
N MET A 261 -9.07 11.80 24.87
CA MET A 261 -8.84 10.36 25.08
C MET A 261 -9.27 9.87 26.47
N ARG A 262 -9.36 10.73 27.49
CA ARG A 262 -9.88 10.40 28.83
C ARG A 262 -11.39 10.54 28.95
N ARG A 263 -12.05 11.29 28.07
CA ARG A 263 -13.48 11.64 28.15
C ARG A 263 -14.35 10.84 27.18
N ILE A 264 -13.77 10.41 26.07
CA ILE A 264 -14.51 9.67 25.05
C ILE A 264 -15.06 8.35 25.62
N ARG A 265 -16.31 8.03 25.27
CA ARG A 265 -17.01 6.84 25.77
C ARG A 265 -17.67 6.08 24.63
#